data_9fe5c60877ad562cea2815f49e7d748d
#
_entry.id   9fe5c60877ad562cea2815f49e7d748d
#
_cell.length_a   1.000
_cell.length_b   1.000
_cell.length_c   1.000
_cell.angle_alpha   90.00
_cell.angle_beta   90.00
_cell.angle_gamma   90.00
#
_symmetry.space_group_name_H-M   'P 1'
#
loop_
_entity.id
_entity.type
_entity.pdbx_description
1 polymer ?
#
loop_
_entity_poly.entity_id
_entity_poly.type
_entity_poly.pdbx_seq_one_letter_code
_entity_poly.pdbx_strand_id
1 'polypeptide(L)'
;MPRPWLEHYPPGVPASVETGAYPSLVALLEEAWNRHAARDACVCMGKRTTFGEIDRLSRALAAWLQAQGIQRGDRVALMMPNVPQYLAAIGAVLRIGAVVVNVNPLYTARELRHQLADSGAIAIVVLENFARTLETVIAQTEVRHVVLASMGDLLGAVKGRIVNFVVRRVKKMVPKFQLPREGGRTVTRFNAAVSDGSRRRFAPVALGPDDIAFLQYTGGTTGVSKGATLLHRNVVANILQSEAWFKPMFDKLGTRSLTIVCALPLYHIYALTICCMFGARLGATNILVPNPRDIAGFVKTLKSFEVNMFPAVNTLFNALVNHPEFARLDFSGLVVSNGGGMAVQQATAERWLELTGCPIVEGYGLSETSPVATSNRLDQSEFTGTIGLPVPSTDIVIRDDAGLDQPSGSPGEICIRGPQVMAGYWKRPDETAKVMTEDGFFRSGDIGVMDARGFVRIVDRKKDMILVSGFNVYPTEIEQVVNMHPGVLECAAIGVPDDRSGEAVKLFVVRRDSTLAEQDISAYCRENFTAYKRPRSIEFRDELPKSNVGKILRRELRSPGD
;
A
#
# COMPACT_ATOMS: atom_id res chain seq x y z
N MET A 1 -14.47 -6.62 26.93
CA MET A 1 -14.48 -5.33 26.23
C MET A 1 -15.76 -5.24 25.39
N PRO A 2 -16.54 -4.18 25.47
CA PRO A 2 -17.71 -3.97 24.59
C PRO A 2 -17.27 -3.83 23.14
N ARG A 3 -18.07 -4.33 22.21
CA ARG A 3 -17.85 -4.22 20.76
C ARG A 3 -19.04 -3.55 20.08
N PRO A 4 -19.27 -2.24 20.32
CA PRO A 4 -20.47 -1.55 19.84
C PRO A 4 -20.58 -1.57 18.30
N TRP A 5 -19.47 -1.66 17.59
CA TRP A 5 -19.45 -1.71 16.12
C TRP A 5 -20.17 -2.90 15.51
N LEU A 6 -20.33 -4.02 16.24
CA LEU A 6 -20.96 -5.23 15.70
C LEU A 6 -22.44 -4.99 15.34
N GLU A 7 -23.14 -4.12 16.06
CA GLU A 7 -24.53 -3.74 15.76
C GLU A 7 -24.65 -2.88 14.49
N HIS A 8 -23.52 -2.31 14.04
CA HIS A 8 -23.45 -1.41 12.89
C HIS A 8 -22.76 -2.05 11.66
N TYR A 9 -22.46 -3.32 11.73
CA TYR A 9 -21.91 -4.03 10.57
C TYR A 9 -22.90 -4.07 9.41
N PRO A 10 -22.42 -4.00 8.15
CA PRO A 10 -23.29 -4.20 7.00
C PRO A 10 -23.99 -5.57 7.07
N PRO A 11 -25.25 -5.68 6.59
CA PRO A 11 -25.95 -6.96 6.55
C PRO A 11 -25.13 -8.04 5.85
N GLY A 12 -25.01 -9.22 6.47
CA GLY A 12 -24.24 -10.35 5.94
C GLY A 12 -22.75 -10.37 6.29
N VAL A 13 -22.22 -9.32 6.93
CA VAL A 13 -20.85 -9.32 7.44
C VAL A 13 -20.81 -9.98 8.81
N PRO A 14 -20.03 -11.07 9.00
CA PRO A 14 -19.95 -11.78 10.28
C PRO A 14 -19.09 -11.02 11.29
N ALA A 15 -19.30 -11.24 12.59
CA ALA A 15 -18.46 -10.66 13.64
C ALA A 15 -17.02 -11.20 13.63
N SER A 16 -16.82 -12.42 13.12
CA SER A 16 -15.51 -13.09 13.06
C SER A 16 -15.37 -13.92 11.80
N VAL A 17 -14.12 -14.19 11.40
CA VAL A 17 -13.76 -15.09 10.30
C VAL A 17 -12.95 -16.27 10.81
N GLU A 18 -13.05 -17.41 10.12
CA GLU A 18 -12.29 -18.62 10.44
C GLU A 18 -10.86 -18.51 9.88
N THR A 19 -9.96 -17.99 10.69
CA THR A 19 -8.57 -17.74 10.27
C THR A 19 -7.75 -19.00 10.08
N GLY A 20 -8.19 -20.13 10.64
CA GLY A 20 -7.57 -21.46 10.49
C GLY A 20 -8.00 -22.23 9.24
N ALA A 21 -8.84 -21.66 8.36
CA ALA A 21 -9.35 -22.31 7.16
C ALA A 21 -8.24 -22.77 6.18
N TYR A 22 -7.09 -22.11 6.22
CA TYR A 22 -5.93 -22.43 5.37
C TYR A 22 -4.66 -22.61 6.21
N PRO A 23 -3.89 -23.72 5.99
CA PRO A 23 -2.65 -23.96 6.69
C PRO A 23 -1.55 -22.96 6.32
N SER A 24 -1.66 -22.31 5.16
CA SER A 24 -0.71 -21.30 4.70
C SER A 24 -1.33 -20.41 3.62
N LEU A 25 -0.73 -19.27 3.37
CA LEU A 25 -1.08 -18.38 2.25
C LEU A 25 -0.91 -19.09 0.90
N VAL A 26 0.07 -19.99 0.78
CA VAL A 26 0.29 -20.78 -0.45
C VAL A 26 -0.91 -21.67 -0.72
N ALA A 27 -1.46 -22.34 0.28
CA ALA A 27 -2.64 -23.19 0.12
C ALA A 27 -3.85 -22.39 -0.37
N LEU A 28 -4.08 -21.20 0.18
CA LEU A 28 -5.14 -20.29 -0.26
C LEU A 28 -4.94 -19.87 -1.74
N LEU A 29 -3.72 -19.46 -2.10
CA LEU A 29 -3.42 -19.00 -3.46
C LEU A 29 -3.51 -20.13 -4.48
N GLU A 30 -3.01 -21.33 -4.16
CA GLU A 30 -3.08 -22.49 -5.07
C GLU A 30 -4.54 -22.92 -5.29
N GLU A 31 -5.37 -22.93 -4.25
CA GLU A 31 -6.81 -23.19 -4.42
C GLU A 31 -7.45 -22.15 -5.34
N ALA A 32 -7.17 -20.85 -5.12
CA ALA A 32 -7.71 -19.77 -5.93
C ALA A 32 -7.26 -19.84 -7.39
N TRP A 33 -5.98 -20.08 -7.64
CA TRP A 33 -5.44 -20.19 -9.00
C TRP A 33 -5.96 -21.41 -9.75
N ASN A 34 -6.16 -22.53 -9.07
CA ASN A 34 -6.78 -23.72 -9.67
C ASN A 34 -8.27 -23.47 -9.99
N ARG A 35 -9.02 -22.89 -9.03
CA ARG A 35 -10.45 -22.58 -9.19
C ARG A 35 -10.69 -21.62 -10.37
N HIS A 36 -9.81 -20.67 -10.56
CA HIS A 36 -9.94 -19.60 -11.55
C HIS A 36 -8.94 -19.73 -12.72
N ALA A 37 -8.38 -20.91 -12.97
CA ALA A 37 -7.27 -21.14 -13.89
C ALA A 37 -7.45 -20.52 -15.30
N ALA A 38 -8.67 -20.57 -15.83
CA ALA A 38 -9.01 -20.04 -17.16
C ALA A 38 -9.31 -18.52 -17.17
N ARG A 39 -9.50 -17.89 -15.99
CA ARG A 39 -9.77 -16.45 -15.91
C ARG A 39 -8.47 -15.65 -16.00
N ASP A 40 -8.56 -14.41 -16.46
CA ASP A 40 -7.45 -13.48 -16.46
C ASP A 40 -7.09 -13.09 -15.01
N ALA A 41 -5.86 -13.31 -14.61
CA ALA A 41 -5.32 -12.83 -13.34
C ALA A 41 -4.91 -11.36 -13.43
N CYS A 42 -4.36 -10.98 -14.59
CA CYS A 42 -3.98 -9.59 -14.82
C CYS A 42 -3.93 -9.22 -16.30
N VAL A 43 -4.02 -7.92 -16.53
CA VAL A 43 -3.74 -7.30 -17.83
C VAL A 43 -2.65 -6.26 -17.63
N CYS A 44 -1.58 -6.35 -18.43
CA CYS A 44 -0.48 -5.39 -18.45
C CYS A 44 -0.16 -4.98 -19.88
N MET A 45 -0.17 -3.68 -20.16
CA MET A 45 0.08 -3.16 -21.52
C MET A 45 -0.76 -3.90 -22.59
N GLY A 46 -2.02 -4.27 -22.29
CA GLY A 46 -2.93 -4.97 -23.19
C GLY A 46 -2.63 -6.48 -23.40
N LYS A 47 -1.65 -7.07 -22.69
CA LYS A 47 -1.47 -8.53 -22.64
C LYS A 47 -2.23 -9.07 -21.42
N ARG A 48 -3.13 -10.01 -21.66
CA ARG A 48 -3.84 -10.79 -20.64
C ARG A 48 -2.98 -11.97 -20.21
N THR A 49 -2.97 -12.26 -18.92
CA THR A 49 -2.27 -13.42 -18.33
C THR A 49 -3.24 -14.11 -17.38
N THR A 50 -3.50 -15.40 -17.58
CA THR A 50 -4.47 -16.14 -16.77
C THR A 50 -3.89 -16.60 -15.43
N PHE A 51 -4.77 -16.98 -14.48
CA PHE A 51 -4.33 -17.57 -13.20
C PHE A 51 -3.54 -18.86 -13.42
N GLY A 52 -3.95 -19.70 -14.38
CA GLY A 52 -3.20 -20.90 -14.74
C GLY A 52 -1.81 -20.61 -15.34
N GLU A 53 -1.66 -19.48 -16.05
CA GLU A 53 -0.35 -19.03 -16.52
C GLU A 53 0.52 -18.54 -15.37
N ILE A 54 -0.03 -17.76 -14.41
CA ILE A 54 0.69 -17.32 -13.19
C ILE A 54 1.11 -18.53 -12.36
N ASP A 55 0.22 -19.50 -12.15
CA ASP A 55 0.53 -20.75 -11.43
C ASP A 55 1.73 -21.47 -12.07
N ARG A 56 1.68 -21.69 -13.38
CA ARG A 56 2.75 -22.35 -14.14
C ARG A 56 4.08 -21.61 -14.08
N LEU A 57 4.06 -20.27 -14.26
CA LEU A 57 5.25 -19.42 -14.19
C LEU A 57 5.86 -19.44 -12.78
N SER A 58 5.02 -19.36 -11.74
CA SER A 58 5.49 -19.38 -10.36
C SER A 58 6.08 -20.75 -9.97
N ARG A 59 5.50 -21.88 -10.42
CA ARG A 59 6.08 -23.23 -10.21
C ARG A 59 7.43 -23.38 -10.90
N ALA A 60 7.56 -22.90 -12.14
CA ALA A 60 8.80 -22.94 -12.88
C ALA A 60 9.90 -22.10 -12.18
N LEU A 61 9.56 -20.87 -11.78
CA LEU A 61 10.52 -20.02 -11.08
C LEU A 61 10.87 -20.60 -9.69
N ALA A 62 9.93 -21.21 -8.98
CA ALA A 62 10.16 -21.92 -7.72
C ALA A 62 11.16 -23.07 -7.88
N ALA A 63 10.99 -23.91 -8.89
CA ALA A 63 11.91 -25.00 -9.19
C ALA A 63 13.32 -24.49 -9.53
N TRP A 64 13.41 -23.36 -10.23
CA TRP A 64 14.69 -22.71 -10.51
C TRP A 64 15.35 -22.18 -9.22
N LEU A 65 14.59 -21.50 -8.34
CA LEU A 65 15.09 -20.99 -7.06
C LEU A 65 15.61 -22.13 -6.17
N GLN A 66 14.88 -23.24 -6.08
CA GLN A 66 15.35 -24.44 -5.38
C GLN A 66 16.66 -25.00 -5.96
N ALA A 67 16.79 -25.00 -7.28
CA ALA A 67 18.02 -25.44 -7.95
C ALA A 67 19.21 -24.49 -7.72
N GLN A 68 18.97 -23.24 -7.33
CA GLN A 68 20.01 -22.32 -6.85
C GLN A 68 20.34 -22.51 -5.36
N GLY A 69 19.71 -23.46 -4.67
CA GLY A 69 19.95 -23.75 -3.26
C GLY A 69 19.16 -22.86 -2.30
N ILE A 70 18.15 -22.10 -2.79
CA ILE A 70 17.28 -21.28 -1.94
C ILE A 70 16.29 -22.18 -1.22
N GLN A 71 16.18 -22.03 0.10
CA GLN A 71 15.44 -22.91 1.00
C GLN A 71 14.39 -22.13 1.80
N ARG A 72 13.57 -22.89 2.56
CA ARG A 72 12.61 -22.34 3.53
C ARG A 72 13.33 -21.41 4.52
N GLY A 73 12.72 -20.24 4.75
CA GLY A 73 13.26 -19.20 5.62
C GLY A 73 14.28 -18.26 4.98
N ASP A 74 14.80 -18.57 3.79
CA ASP A 74 15.64 -17.64 3.04
C ASP A 74 14.85 -16.43 2.56
N ARG A 75 15.48 -15.27 2.44
CA ARG A 75 14.83 -14.03 2.03
C ARG A 75 15.15 -13.76 0.57
N VAL A 76 14.09 -13.48 -0.19
CA VAL A 76 14.17 -13.13 -1.62
C VAL A 76 13.54 -11.76 -1.83
N ALA A 77 14.32 -10.79 -2.27
CA ALA A 77 13.87 -9.44 -2.52
C ALA A 77 13.16 -9.32 -3.87
N LEU A 78 12.05 -8.57 -3.93
CA LEU A 78 11.33 -8.26 -5.16
C LEU A 78 11.33 -6.74 -5.39
N MET A 79 12.06 -6.29 -6.43
CA MET A 79 12.26 -4.86 -6.74
C MET A 79 11.74 -4.55 -8.15
N MET A 80 10.43 -4.47 -8.27
CA MET A 80 9.74 -4.26 -9.55
C MET A 80 8.50 -3.38 -9.36
N PRO A 81 8.05 -2.63 -10.39
CA PRO A 81 6.72 -2.01 -10.40
C PRO A 81 5.63 -3.07 -10.66
N ASN A 82 4.40 -2.61 -10.91
CA ASN A 82 3.26 -3.48 -11.20
C ASN A 82 3.42 -4.14 -12.59
N VAL A 83 4.02 -5.30 -12.61
CA VAL A 83 4.25 -6.13 -13.82
C VAL A 83 3.86 -7.59 -13.55
N PRO A 84 3.48 -8.38 -14.56
CA PRO A 84 3.06 -9.78 -14.35
C PRO A 84 4.12 -10.65 -13.68
N GLN A 85 5.41 -10.35 -13.89
CA GLN A 85 6.53 -11.04 -13.26
C GLN A 85 6.47 -10.95 -11.73
N TYR A 86 5.88 -9.85 -11.19
CA TYR A 86 5.75 -9.67 -9.75
C TYR A 86 4.84 -10.75 -9.13
N LEU A 87 3.69 -11.02 -9.77
CA LEU A 87 2.74 -12.04 -9.32
C LEU A 87 3.37 -13.44 -9.35
N ALA A 88 4.06 -13.76 -10.43
CA ALA A 88 4.76 -15.03 -10.57
C ALA A 88 5.88 -15.19 -9.54
N ALA A 89 6.65 -14.13 -9.28
CA ALA A 89 7.76 -14.14 -8.32
C ALA A 89 7.27 -14.31 -6.87
N ILE A 90 6.20 -13.62 -6.46
CA ILE A 90 5.58 -13.82 -5.13
C ILE A 90 5.22 -15.30 -4.95
N GLY A 91 4.46 -15.87 -5.91
CA GLY A 91 4.07 -17.26 -5.82
C GLY A 91 5.24 -18.22 -5.78
N ALA A 92 6.30 -17.95 -6.54
CA ALA A 92 7.50 -18.78 -6.56
C ALA A 92 8.24 -18.79 -5.21
N VAL A 93 8.43 -17.59 -4.63
CA VAL A 93 9.15 -17.43 -3.36
C VAL A 93 8.38 -18.07 -2.22
N LEU A 94 7.07 -17.80 -2.13
CA LEU A 94 6.23 -18.37 -1.06
C LEU A 94 6.15 -19.90 -1.14
N ARG A 95 6.06 -20.50 -2.36
CA ARG A 95 5.97 -21.96 -2.55
C ARG A 95 7.17 -22.74 -2.04
N ILE A 96 8.35 -22.15 -2.06
CA ILE A 96 9.56 -22.79 -1.53
C ILE A 96 9.76 -22.53 -0.03
N GLY A 97 8.79 -21.83 0.61
CA GLY A 97 8.88 -21.42 2.01
C GLY A 97 9.89 -20.30 2.26
N ALA A 98 10.35 -19.63 1.21
CA ALA A 98 11.18 -18.45 1.35
C ALA A 98 10.34 -17.22 1.65
N VAL A 99 10.97 -16.23 2.26
CA VAL A 99 10.36 -14.99 2.71
C VAL A 99 10.46 -13.93 1.63
N VAL A 100 9.33 -13.36 1.24
CA VAL A 100 9.30 -12.23 0.29
C VAL A 100 9.72 -10.94 1.01
N VAL A 101 10.73 -10.26 0.47
CA VAL A 101 11.12 -8.92 0.89
C VAL A 101 10.70 -7.93 -0.19
N ASN A 102 9.61 -7.22 0.05
CA ASN A 102 9.12 -6.23 -0.91
C ASN A 102 10.00 -4.98 -0.89
N VAL A 103 10.55 -4.62 -2.05
CA VAL A 103 11.48 -3.49 -2.19
C VAL A 103 10.88 -2.43 -3.11
N ASN A 104 10.87 -1.19 -2.63
CA ASN A 104 10.50 -0.06 -3.46
C ASN A 104 11.56 0.16 -4.57
N PRO A 105 11.19 0.04 -5.86
CA PRO A 105 12.14 0.18 -6.96
C PRO A 105 12.74 1.58 -7.10
N LEU A 106 12.14 2.59 -6.45
CA LEU A 106 12.62 3.97 -6.47
C LEU A 106 13.51 4.31 -5.27
N TYR A 107 13.89 3.34 -4.45
CA TYR A 107 14.83 3.56 -3.35
C TYR A 107 16.18 4.08 -3.85
N THR A 108 16.75 4.98 -3.06
CA THR A 108 18.16 5.38 -3.20
C THR A 108 19.09 4.21 -2.92
N ALA A 109 20.34 4.32 -3.33
CA ALA A 109 21.36 3.32 -3.03
C ALA A 109 21.48 3.05 -1.51
N ARG A 110 21.39 4.11 -0.67
CA ARG A 110 21.44 4.00 0.79
C ARG A 110 20.28 3.18 1.36
N GLU A 111 19.05 3.45 0.92
CA GLU A 111 17.85 2.75 1.37
C GLU A 111 17.87 1.30 0.91
N LEU A 112 18.21 1.04 -0.34
CA LEU A 112 18.31 -0.31 -0.89
C LEU A 112 19.38 -1.15 -0.14
N ARG A 113 20.57 -0.58 0.09
CA ARG A 113 21.63 -1.23 0.86
C ARG A 113 21.14 -1.60 2.26
N HIS A 114 20.50 -0.65 2.95
CA HIS A 114 19.97 -0.90 4.29
C HIS A 114 18.99 -2.05 4.28
N GLN A 115 17.98 -2.02 3.40
CA GLN A 115 16.95 -3.06 3.38
C GLN A 115 17.49 -4.44 3.02
N LEU A 116 18.39 -4.55 2.03
CA LEU A 116 18.98 -5.83 1.64
C LEU A 116 19.90 -6.40 2.74
N ALA A 117 20.67 -5.56 3.42
CA ALA A 117 21.55 -5.98 4.51
C ALA A 117 20.75 -6.37 5.76
N ASP A 118 19.77 -5.58 6.18
CA ASP A 118 18.93 -5.82 7.37
C ASP A 118 18.07 -7.08 7.21
N SER A 119 17.45 -7.26 6.03
CA SER A 119 16.68 -8.48 5.72
C SER A 119 17.58 -9.71 5.59
N GLY A 120 18.84 -9.55 5.20
CA GLY A 120 19.73 -10.63 4.81
C GLY A 120 19.23 -11.37 3.56
N ALA A 121 18.72 -10.63 2.56
CA ALA A 121 18.24 -11.20 1.32
C ALA A 121 19.39 -11.83 0.53
N ILE A 122 19.25 -13.12 0.17
CA ILE A 122 20.25 -13.87 -0.60
C ILE A 122 19.99 -13.91 -2.10
N ALA A 123 18.76 -13.55 -2.49
CA ALA A 123 18.37 -13.42 -3.89
C ALA A 123 17.52 -12.16 -4.10
N ILE A 124 17.53 -11.66 -5.33
CA ILE A 124 16.68 -10.53 -5.75
C ILE A 124 16.13 -10.75 -7.15
N VAL A 125 14.82 -10.49 -7.32
CA VAL A 125 14.20 -10.32 -8.64
C VAL A 125 14.04 -8.82 -8.87
N VAL A 126 14.74 -8.29 -9.87
CA VAL A 126 14.81 -6.85 -10.12
C VAL A 126 14.49 -6.52 -11.58
N LEU A 127 13.70 -5.45 -11.81
CA LEU A 127 13.53 -4.94 -13.17
C LEU A 127 14.79 -4.19 -13.61
N GLU A 128 15.26 -4.41 -14.83
CA GLU A 128 16.53 -3.87 -15.36
C GLU A 128 16.61 -2.33 -15.30
N ASN A 129 15.48 -1.64 -15.23
CA ASN A 129 15.40 -0.19 -15.04
C ASN A 129 16.07 0.29 -13.74
N PHE A 130 16.12 -0.58 -12.74
CA PHE A 130 16.64 -0.31 -11.39
C PHE A 130 17.96 -1.05 -11.09
N ALA A 131 18.46 -1.79 -12.06
CA ALA A 131 19.67 -2.60 -11.90
C ALA A 131 20.93 -1.75 -11.61
N ARG A 132 20.96 -0.48 -12.04
CA ARG A 132 22.05 0.45 -11.72
C ARG A 132 22.13 0.76 -10.23
N THR A 133 20.99 0.97 -9.57
CA THR A 133 20.95 1.18 -8.12
C THR A 133 21.40 -0.08 -7.38
N LEU A 134 20.99 -1.27 -7.84
CA LEU A 134 21.45 -2.53 -7.27
C LEU A 134 22.97 -2.70 -7.44
N GLU A 135 23.51 -2.41 -8.60
CA GLU A 135 24.96 -2.49 -8.90
C GLU A 135 25.79 -1.73 -7.86
N THR A 136 25.34 -0.53 -7.47
CA THR A 136 26.10 0.33 -6.53
C THR A 136 26.18 -0.23 -5.12
N VAL A 137 25.31 -1.17 -4.75
CA VAL A 137 25.20 -1.66 -3.36
C VAL A 137 25.39 -3.17 -3.20
N ILE A 138 25.22 -3.95 -4.26
CA ILE A 138 25.17 -5.41 -4.18
C ILE A 138 26.41 -6.05 -3.53
N ALA A 139 27.59 -5.44 -3.72
CA ALA A 139 28.83 -5.91 -3.11
C ALA A 139 28.83 -5.83 -1.57
N GLN A 140 27.96 -5.00 -1.00
CA GLN A 140 27.80 -4.77 0.45
C GLN A 140 26.58 -5.53 1.02
N THR A 141 26.08 -6.54 0.30
CA THR A 141 24.90 -7.33 0.66
C THR A 141 25.18 -8.81 0.54
N GLU A 142 24.31 -9.65 1.12
CA GLU A 142 24.38 -11.10 1.01
C GLU A 142 23.80 -11.66 -0.30
N VAL A 143 23.32 -10.80 -1.20
CA VAL A 143 22.70 -11.22 -2.46
C VAL A 143 23.68 -11.99 -3.34
N ARG A 144 23.34 -13.25 -3.62
CA ARG A 144 24.11 -14.18 -4.48
C ARG A 144 23.43 -14.42 -5.82
N HIS A 145 22.08 -14.39 -5.86
CA HIS A 145 21.31 -14.71 -7.05
C HIS A 145 20.48 -13.51 -7.50
N VAL A 146 20.74 -13.02 -8.72
CA VAL A 146 19.99 -11.93 -9.32
C VAL A 146 19.17 -12.46 -10.49
N VAL A 147 17.85 -12.34 -10.40
CA VAL A 147 16.94 -12.57 -11.51
C VAL A 147 16.59 -11.23 -12.13
N LEU A 148 17.08 -10.99 -13.35
CA LEU A 148 16.94 -9.72 -14.04
C LEU A 148 15.75 -9.78 -14.99
N ALA A 149 14.66 -9.10 -14.63
CA ALA A 149 13.44 -8.94 -15.43
C ALA A 149 13.53 -7.75 -16.37
N SER A 150 12.79 -7.78 -17.45
CA SER A 150 12.62 -6.68 -18.39
C SER A 150 11.15 -6.34 -18.55
N MET A 151 10.80 -5.10 -18.87
CA MET A 151 9.41 -4.64 -18.99
C MET A 151 8.60 -5.47 -20.02
N GLY A 152 9.24 -5.91 -21.08
CA GLY A 152 8.63 -6.71 -22.13
C GLY A 152 8.58 -8.22 -21.88
N ASP A 153 9.15 -8.71 -20.76
CA ASP A 153 9.03 -10.13 -20.41
C ASP A 153 7.54 -10.46 -20.17
N LEU A 154 7.12 -11.67 -20.54
CA LEU A 154 5.73 -12.12 -20.45
C LEU A 154 4.71 -11.37 -21.34
N LEU A 155 5.12 -10.40 -22.18
CA LEU A 155 4.24 -9.75 -23.14
C LEU A 155 4.13 -10.49 -24.50
N GLY A 156 4.75 -11.67 -24.61
CA GLY A 156 4.87 -12.42 -25.84
C GLY A 156 6.10 -12.05 -26.68
N ALA A 157 6.44 -12.90 -27.65
CA ALA A 157 7.74 -12.80 -28.35
C ALA A 157 7.90 -11.49 -29.14
N VAL A 158 6.90 -11.07 -29.91
CA VAL A 158 6.98 -9.87 -30.75
C VAL A 158 6.84 -8.60 -29.92
N LYS A 159 5.72 -8.49 -29.18
CA LYS A 159 5.41 -7.32 -28.37
C LYS A 159 6.47 -7.07 -27.29
N GLY A 160 6.94 -8.12 -26.63
CA GLY A 160 7.98 -8.03 -25.61
C GLY A 160 9.29 -7.47 -26.16
N ARG A 161 9.71 -7.89 -27.37
CA ARG A 161 10.90 -7.34 -28.03
C ARG A 161 10.74 -5.86 -28.37
N ILE A 162 9.57 -5.47 -28.90
CA ILE A 162 9.28 -4.07 -29.23
C ILE A 162 9.29 -3.22 -27.96
N VAL A 163 8.61 -3.63 -26.90
CA VAL A 163 8.57 -2.91 -25.63
C VAL A 163 9.97 -2.76 -25.04
N ASN A 164 10.76 -3.84 -25.00
CA ASN A 164 12.13 -3.78 -24.49
C ASN A 164 13.02 -2.86 -25.34
N PHE A 165 12.87 -2.87 -26.67
CA PHE A 165 13.59 -1.94 -27.54
C PHE A 165 13.21 -0.48 -27.24
N VAL A 166 11.91 -0.18 -27.17
CA VAL A 166 11.41 1.18 -26.86
C VAL A 166 11.90 1.66 -25.49
N VAL A 167 11.78 0.83 -24.45
CA VAL A 167 12.21 1.18 -23.09
C VAL A 167 13.72 1.41 -23.01
N ARG A 168 14.53 0.56 -23.66
CA ARG A 168 16.00 0.64 -23.62
C ARG A 168 16.57 1.73 -24.53
N ARG A 169 16.06 1.87 -25.76
CA ARG A 169 16.69 2.68 -26.82
C ARG A 169 15.98 3.99 -27.10
N VAL A 170 14.64 3.98 -27.12
CA VAL A 170 13.85 5.18 -27.44
C VAL A 170 13.65 6.03 -26.19
N LYS A 171 13.08 5.44 -25.13
CA LYS A 171 12.83 6.15 -23.87
C LYS A 171 14.05 6.22 -22.95
N LYS A 172 15.10 5.45 -23.23
CA LYS A 172 16.36 5.39 -22.45
C LYS A 172 16.13 5.21 -20.94
N MET A 173 15.10 4.45 -20.57
CA MET A 173 14.71 4.23 -19.17
C MET A 173 15.55 3.14 -18.48
N VAL A 174 16.44 2.46 -19.19
CA VAL A 174 17.37 1.48 -18.63
C VAL A 174 18.78 2.09 -18.66
N PRO A 175 19.29 2.54 -17.51
CA PRO A 175 20.66 3.01 -17.38
C PRO A 175 21.68 1.92 -17.75
N LYS A 176 22.88 2.30 -18.13
CA LYS A 176 23.99 1.33 -18.27
C LYS A 176 24.33 0.79 -16.90
N PHE A 177 24.44 -0.54 -16.78
CA PHE A 177 24.84 -1.24 -15.55
C PHE A 177 25.67 -2.48 -15.87
N GLN A 178 26.49 -2.88 -14.91
CA GLN A 178 27.27 -4.12 -14.95
C GLN A 178 27.22 -4.79 -13.57
N LEU A 179 26.31 -5.74 -13.41
CA LEU A 179 26.19 -6.47 -12.16
C LEU A 179 27.40 -7.42 -11.97
N PRO A 180 28.06 -7.38 -10.80
CA PRO A 180 29.25 -8.20 -10.55
C PRO A 180 28.86 -9.69 -10.48
N ARG A 181 29.69 -10.53 -11.05
CA ARG A 181 29.59 -12.01 -10.99
C ARG A 181 30.64 -12.63 -10.07
N GLU A 182 31.46 -11.81 -9.45
CA GLU A 182 32.48 -12.21 -8.50
C GLU A 182 31.87 -12.78 -7.22
N GLY A 183 32.61 -13.62 -6.50
CA GLY A 183 32.13 -14.21 -5.25
C GLY A 183 30.99 -15.23 -5.41
N GLY A 184 30.91 -15.89 -6.58
CA GLY A 184 29.88 -16.91 -6.85
C GLY A 184 28.50 -16.33 -7.18
N ARG A 185 28.39 -15.03 -7.44
CA ARG A 185 27.11 -14.40 -7.83
C ARG A 185 26.67 -14.83 -9.21
N THR A 186 25.37 -15.09 -9.33
CA THR A 186 24.71 -15.41 -10.61
C THR A 186 23.79 -14.27 -11.03
N VAL A 187 23.79 -13.97 -12.34
CA VAL A 187 22.83 -13.02 -12.94
C VAL A 187 22.14 -13.74 -14.09
N THR A 188 20.85 -14.01 -13.90
CA THR A 188 20.03 -14.78 -14.84
C THR A 188 18.85 -13.94 -15.30
N ARG A 189 18.54 -13.95 -16.60
CA ARG A 189 17.34 -13.28 -17.13
C ARG A 189 16.08 -14.01 -16.66
N PHE A 190 15.01 -13.26 -16.34
CA PHE A 190 13.75 -13.81 -15.82
C PHE A 190 13.20 -14.94 -16.71
N ASN A 191 13.08 -14.70 -18.02
CA ASN A 191 12.59 -15.72 -18.94
C ASN A 191 13.51 -16.95 -19.04
N ALA A 192 14.81 -16.78 -18.86
CA ALA A 192 15.76 -17.90 -18.84
C ALA A 192 15.61 -18.73 -17.54
N ALA A 193 15.42 -18.06 -16.39
CA ALA A 193 15.16 -18.73 -15.12
C ALA A 193 13.87 -19.55 -15.18
N VAL A 194 12.78 -18.95 -15.71
CA VAL A 194 11.52 -19.66 -15.91
C VAL A 194 11.65 -20.83 -16.90
N SER A 195 12.33 -20.62 -18.03
CA SER A 195 12.54 -21.68 -19.03
C SER A 195 13.39 -22.84 -18.48
N ASP A 196 14.43 -22.57 -17.71
CA ASP A 196 15.23 -23.60 -17.06
C ASP A 196 14.40 -24.32 -15.97
N GLY A 197 13.71 -23.56 -15.13
CA GLY A 197 12.87 -24.11 -14.07
C GLY A 197 11.71 -24.97 -14.58
N SER A 198 11.15 -24.65 -15.77
CA SER A 198 10.06 -25.44 -16.37
C SER A 198 10.48 -26.86 -16.75
N ARG A 199 11.80 -27.12 -16.89
CA ARG A 199 12.39 -28.43 -17.16
C ARG A 199 12.79 -29.18 -15.90
N ARG A 200 12.66 -28.54 -14.73
CA ARG A 200 13.01 -29.10 -13.42
C ARG A 200 11.77 -29.54 -12.67
N ARG A 201 11.91 -30.52 -11.79
CA ARG A 201 10.85 -30.90 -10.87
C ARG A 201 10.83 -29.93 -9.70
N PHE A 202 9.70 -29.27 -9.49
CA PHE A 202 9.43 -28.52 -8.25
C PHE A 202 9.18 -29.50 -7.10
N ALA A 203 9.86 -29.33 -5.99
CA ALA A 203 9.65 -30.09 -4.76
C ALA A 203 8.74 -29.27 -3.81
N PRO A 204 7.51 -29.71 -3.53
CA PRO A 204 6.63 -29.04 -2.57
C PRO A 204 7.27 -28.94 -1.19
N VAL A 205 7.06 -27.82 -0.51
CA VAL A 205 7.54 -27.57 0.86
C VAL A 205 6.34 -27.50 1.79
N ALA A 206 6.40 -28.23 2.90
CA ALA A 206 5.37 -28.14 3.93
C ALA A 206 5.48 -26.80 4.66
N LEU A 207 4.39 -26.04 4.66
CA LEU A 207 4.30 -24.71 5.26
C LEU A 207 3.21 -24.69 6.33
N GLY A 208 3.51 -24.03 7.44
CA GLY A 208 2.58 -23.79 8.53
C GLY A 208 2.10 -22.32 8.60
N PRO A 209 1.11 -22.05 9.42
CA PRO A 209 0.55 -20.71 9.61
C PRO A 209 1.56 -19.72 10.21
N ASP A 210 2.53 -20.21 10.96
CA ASP A 210 3.55 -19.42 11.66
C ASP A 210 4.84 -19.22 10.85
N ASP A 211 4.95 -19.78 9.64
CA ASP A 211 6.02 -19.44 8.73
C ASP A 211 5.93 -17.97 8.31
N ILE A 212 7.09 -17.34 8.11
CA ILE A 212 7.15 -15.95 7.67
C ILE A 212 6.86 -15.89 6.17
N ALA A 213 5.83 -15.15 5.78
CA ALA A 213 5.49 -14.91 4.38
C ALA A 213 6.21 -13.68 3.81
N PHE A 214 6.20 -12.58 4.57
CA PHE A 214 6.75 -11.29 4.12
C PHE A 214 7.55 -10.59 5.20
N LEU A 215 8.60 -9.89 4.78
CA LEU A 215 9.17 -8.76 5.51
C LEU A 215 8.73 -7.49 4.77
N GLN A 216 7.76 -6.79 5.38
CA GLN A 216 7.21 -5.57 4.81
C GLN A 216 7.87 -4.37 5.46
N TYR A 217 8.80 -3.73 4.75
CA TYR A 217 9.53 -2.58 5.28
C TYR A 217 8.66 -1.33 5.28
N THR A 218 8.61 -0.68 6.44
CA THR A 218 7.88 0.57 6.62
C THR A 218 8.86 1.74 6.52
N GLY A 219 8.45 2.78 5.82
CA GLY A 219 9.17 4.06 5.87
C GLY A 219 8.92 4.71 7.23
N GLY A 220 9.65 4.25 8.24
CA GLY A 220 9.57 4.83 9.58
C GLY A 220 9.78 6.35 9.54
N THR A 221 8.92 7.06 10.23
CA THR A 221 8.93 8.52 10.29
C THR A 221 9.98 9.07 11.24
N THR A 222 10.58 8.18 12.04
CA THR A 222 11.54 8.53 13.09
C THR A 222 12.95 7.99 12.85
N GLY A 223 13.24 7.34 11.72
CA GLY A 223 14.55 6.75 11.52
C GLY A 223 14.64 5.73 10.39
N VAL A 224 15.46 4.74 10.60
CA VAL A 224 15.76 3.65 9.69
C VAL A 224 14.53 2.77 9.49
N SER A 225 14.20 2.44 8.23
CA SER A 225 13.09 1.57 7.86
C SER A 225 13.20 0.20 8.56
N LYS A 226 12.08 -0.30 9.12
CA LYS A 226 11.99 -1.57 9.85
C LYS A 226 11.12 -2.54 9.07
N GLY A 227 11.47 -3.83 9.07
CA GLY A 227 10.68 -4.88 8.45
C GLY A 227 9.60 -5.41 9.39
N ALA A 228 8.33 -5.14 9.12
CA ALA A 228 7.22 -5.84 9.78
C ALA A 228 7.21 -7.30 9.34
N THR A 229 7.24 -8.23 10.30
CA THR A 229 7.26 -9.66 10.06
C THR A 229 5.82 -10.17 9.95
N LEU A 230 5.38 -10.47 8.72
CA LEU A 230 4.05 -10.98 8.45
C LEU A 230 4.11 -12.49 8.24
N LEU A 231 3.42 -13.21 9.10
CA LEU A 231 3.27 -14.66 9.00
C LEU A 231 2.20 -15.02 7.96
N HIS A 232 2.24 -16.26 7.46
CA HIS A 232 1.20 -16.74 6.54
C HIS A 232 -0.20 -16.54 7.13
N ARG A 233 -0.42 -16.84 8.42
CA ARG A 233 -1.71 -16.66 9.10
C ARG A 233 -2.19 -15.20 9.15
N ASN A 234 -1.27 -14.24 9.27
CA ASN A 234 -1.66 -12.83 9.34
C ASN A 234 -2.28 -12.36 8.01
N VAL A 235 -1.63 -12.72 6.90
CA VAL A 235 -2.10 -12.34 5.56
C VAL A 235 -3.36 -13.11 5.17
N VAL A 236 -3.43 -14.43 5.48
CA VAL A 236 -4.64 -15.24 5.29
C VAL A 236 -5.82 -14.62 6.03
N ALA A 237 -5.64 -14.28 7.30
CA ALA A 237 -6.69 -13.64 8.11
C ALA A 237 -7.21 -12.36 7.44
N ASN A 238 -6.30 -11.49 6.98
CA ASN A 238 -6.70 -10.22 6.39
C ASN A 238 -7.38 -10.37 5.02
N ILE A 239 -7.01 -11.39 4.23
CA ILE A 239 -7.73 -11.75 3.00
C ILE A 239 -9.17 -12.18 3.33
N LEU A 240 -9.36 -13.05 4.33
CA LEU A 240 -10.69 -13.55 4.73
C LEU A 240 -11.55 -12.45 5.37
N GLN A 241 -10.95 -11.57 6.17
CA GLN A 241 -11.60 -10.38 6.71
C GLN A 241 -12.09 -9.45 5.57
N SER A 242 -11.24 -9.22 4.57
CA SER A 242 -11.60 -8.43 3.40
C SER A 242 -12.68 -9.13 2.56
N GLU A 243 -12.60 -10.45 2.35
CA GLU A 243 -13.64 -11.22 1.65
C GLU A 243 -14.99 -11.06 2.35
N ALA A 244 -15.04 -11.25 3.67
CA ALA A 244 -16.26 -11.11 4.45
C ALA A 244 -16.84 -9.68 4.38
N TRP A 245 -15.98 -8.65 4.41
CA TRP A 245 -16.40 -7.25 4.38
C TRP A 245 -16.91 -6.82 3.00
N PHE A 246 -16.23 -7.21 1.93
CA PHE A 246 -16.57 -6.81 0.56
C PHE A 246 -17.62 -7.70 -0.12
N LYS A 247 -17.80 -8.94 0.35
CA LYS A 247 -18.69 -9.93 -0.25
C LYS A 247 -20.11 -9.42 -0.51
N PRO A 248 -20.81 -8.75 0.44
CA PRO A 248 -22.18 -8.28 0.19
C PRO A 248 -22.31 -7.32 -0.99
N MET A 249 -21.25 -6.59 -1.32
CA MET A 249 -21.22 -5.70 -2.48
C MET A 249 -20.96 -6.49 -3.77
N PHE A 250 -20.01 -7.42 -3.75
CA PHE A 250 -19.67 -8.21 -4.93
C PHE A 250 -20.76 -9.22 -5.30
N ASP A 251 -21.53 -9.71 -4.34
CA ASP A 251 -22.68 -10.56 -4.61
C ASP A 251 -23.73 -9.86 -5.50
N LYS A 252 -23.80 -8.50 -5.46
CA LYS A 252 -24.66 -7.71 -6.36
C LYS A 252 -24.20 -7.75 -7.82
N LEU A 253 -22.93 -8.05 -8.09
CA LEU A 253 -22.41 -8.21 -9.45
C LEU A 253 -22.78 -9.56 -10.08
N GLY A 254 -23.29 -10.51 -9.30
CA GLY A 254 -23.63 -11.85 -9.75
C GLY A 254 -22.40 -12.63 -10.24
N THR A 255 -22.50 -13.27 -11.40
CA THR A 255 -21.44 -14.12 -11.97
C THR A 255 -20.40 -13.34 -12.80
N ARG A 256 -20.48 -12.01 -12.87
CA ARG A 256 -19.54 -11.19 -13.65
C ARG A 256 -18.11 -11.33 -13.10
N SER A 257 -17.15 -11.30 -13.99
CA SER A 257 -15.74 -11.25 -13.60
C SER A 257 -15.41 -9.87 -13.02
N LEU A 258 -14.88 -9.85 -11.81
CA LEU A 258 -14.46 -8.62 -11.14
C LEU A 258 -13.18 -8.08 -11.78
N THR A 259 -13.15 -6.78 -12.07
CA THR A 259 -11.97 -6.07 -12.59
C THR A 259 -11.50 -5.04 -11.57
N ILE A 260 -10.24 -5.15 -11.14
CA ILE A 260 -9.63 -4.28 -10.12
C ILE A 260 -8.54 -3.42 -10.76
N VAL A 261 -8.54 -2.13 -10.51
CA VAL A 261 -7.44 -1.24 -10.90
C VAL A 261 -6.27 -1.41 -9.92
N CYS A 262 -5.15 -1.92 -10.41
CA CYS A 262 -3.92 -2.08 -9.64
C CYS A 262 -2.92 -0.98 -10.02
N ALA A 263 -3.21 0.25 -9.57
CA ALA A 263 -2.34 1.42 -9.74
C ALA A 263 -1.46 1.66 -8.51
N LEU A 264 -1.91 1.24 -7.33
CA LEU A 264 -1.07 1.22 -6.14
C LEU A 264 0.04 0.18 -6.29
N PRO A 265 1.27 0.46 -5.79
CA PRO A 265 2.40 -0.43 -6.02
C PRO A 265 2.27 -1.76 -5.27
N LEU A 266 2.49 -2.87 -5.97
CA LEU A 266 2.45 -4.23 -5.41
C LEU A 266 3.50 -4.48 -4.31
N TYR A 267 4.58 -3.71 -4.27
CA TYR A 267 5.55 -3.78 -3.17
C TYR A 267 5.04 -3.15 -1.87
N HIS A 268 3.91 -2.43 -1.91
CA HIS A 268 3.23 -1.90 -0.74
C HIS A 268 2.12 -2.84 -0.29
N ILE A 269 1.99 -3.06 1.02
CA ILE A 269 1.07 -4.04 1.60
C ILE A 269 -0.39 -3.84 1.16
N TYR A 270 -0.82 -2.60 0.92
CA TYR A 270 -2.19 -2.31 0.48
C TYR A 270 -2.50 -2.99 -0.86
N ALA A 271 -1.73 -2.72 -1.91
CA ALA A 271 -1.96 -3.37 -3.20
C ALA A 271 -1.60 -4.86 -3.17
N LEU A 272 -0.58 -5.24 -2.40
CA LEU A 272 -0.20 -6.64 -2.21
C LEU A 272 -1.38 -7.46 -1.70
N THR A 273 -2.04 -7.01 -0.64
CA THR A 273 -3.18 -7.75 -0.08
C THR A 273 -4.44 -7.55 -0.91
N ILE A 274 -4.84 -6.30 -1.17
CA ILE A 274 -6.16 -6.03 -1.79
C ILE A 274 -6.18 -6.35 -3.29
N CYS A 275 -5.19 -5.95 -4.05
CA CYS A 275 -5.19 -6.24 -5.50
C CYS A 275 -4.68 -7.66 -5.79
N CYS A 276 -3.50 -8.03 -5.24
CA CYS A 276 -2.86 -9.29 -5.61
C CYS A 276 -3.51 -10.49 -4.90
N MET A 277 -3.52 -10.53 -3.56
CA MET A 277 -3.94 -11.72 -2.80
C MET A 277 -5.46 -11.87 -2.75
N PHE A 278 -6.16 -10.84 -2.32
CA PHE A 278 -7.63 -10.82 -2.28
C PHE A 278 -8.24 -10.87 -3.69
N GLY A 279 -7.65 -10.13 -4.66
CA GLY A 279 -8.04 -10.24 -6.06
C GLY A 279 -7.92 -11.67 -6.61
N ALA A 280 -6.85 -12.40 -6.25
CA ALA A 280 -6.69 -13.80 -6.62
C ALA A 280 -7.77 -14.68 -5.97
N ARG A 281 -8.07 -14.48 -4.69
CA ARG A 281 -9.13 -15.19 -3.96
C ARG A 281 -10.49 -15.08 -4.64
N LEU A 282 -10.80 -13.89 -5.17
CA LEU A 282 -12.05 -13.62 -5.89
C LEU A 282 -12.03 -14.05 -7.38
N GLY A 283 -10.89 -14.43 -7.92
CA GLY A 283 -10.71 -14.65 -9.35
C GLY A 283 -10.86 -13.38 -10.17
N ALA A 284 -10.45 -12.24 -9.61
CA ALA A 284 -10.54 -10.92 -10.21
C ALA A 284 -9.37 -10.64 -11.17
N THR A 285 -9.67 -9.89 -12.24
CA THR A 285 -8.65 -9.41 -13.18
C THR A 285 -8.02 -8.11 -12.70
N ASN A 286 -6.73 -8.09 -12.44
CA ASN A 286 -6.00 -6.87 -12.10
C ASN A 286 -5.54 -6.12 -13.35
N ILE A 287 -5.93 -4.86 -13.51
CA ILE A 287 -5.35 -3.94 -14.49
C ILE A 287 -4.04 -3.40 -13.89
N LEU A 288 -2.93 -4.00 -14.26
CA LEU A 288 -1.62 -3.57 -13.75
C LEU A 288 -1.19 -2.27 -14.44
N VAL A 289 -0.99 -1.22 -13.63
CA VAL A 289 -0.51 0.09 -14.06
C VAL A 289 0.94 0.26 -13.59
N PRO A 290 1.95 0.09 -14.47
CA PRO A 290 3.35 0.17 -14.07
C PRO A 290 3.82 1.57 -13.67
N ASN A 291 3.19 2.61 -14.22
CA ASN A 291 3.48 4.02 -13.91
C ASN A 291 2.18 4.83 -13.74
N PRO A 292 1.62 4.89 -12.54
CA PRO A 292 0.39 5.66 -12.29
C PRO A 292 0.58 7.19 -12.34
N ARG A 293 1.82 7.69 -12.40
CA ARG A 293 2.12 9.14 -12.56
C ARG A 293 1.87 9.64 -13.98
N ASP A 294 1.89 8.75 -14.96
CA ASP A 294 1.45 9.04 -16.34
C ASP A 294 -0.09 8.98 -16.40
N ILE A 295 -0.74 10.04 -15.89
CA ILE A 295 -2.20 10.11 -15.78
C ILE A 295 -2.87 9.94 -17.14
N ALA A 296 -2.34 10.55 -18.21
CA ALA A 296 -2.90 10.44 -19.55
C ALA A 296 -2.84 9.00 -20.08
N GLY A 297 -1.70 8.31 -19.93
CA GLY A 297 -1.54 6.91 -20.29
C GLY A 297 -2.39 5.99 -19.42
N PHE A 298 -2.57 6.32 -18.15
CA PHE A 298 -3.43 5.58 -17.24
C PHE A 298 -4.91 5.70 -17.65
N VAL A 299 -5.43 6.92 -17.85
CA VAL A 299 -6.82 7.14 -18.32
C VAL A 299 -7.06 6.43 -19.65
N LYS A 300 -6.09 6.50 -20.59
CA LYS A 300 -6.19 5.76 -21.85
C LYS A 300 -6.29 4.25 -21.63
N THR A 301 -5.59 3.71 -20.65
CA THR A 301 -5.67 2.28 -20.33
C THR A 301 -7.06 1.92 -19.81
N LEU A 302 -7.64 2.72 -18.91
CA LEU A 302 -8.96 2.47 -18.32
C LEU A 302 -10.08 2.43 -19.36
N LYS A 303 -10.00 3.20 -20.45
CA LYS A 303 -11.00 3.23 -21.54
C LYS A 303 -11.34 1.85 -22.13
N SER A 304 -10.46 0.85 -21.94
CA SER A 304 -10.62 -0.49 -22.52
C SER A 304 -11.24 -1.51 -21.56
N PHE A 305 -11.66 -1.07 -20.36
CA PHE A 305 -12.13 -1.99 -19.32
C PHE A 305 -13.40 -1.48 -18.64
N GLU A 306 -14.30 -2.39 -18.31
CA GLU A 306 -15.32 -2.18 -17.30
C GLU A 306 -14.64 -2.36 -15.92
N VAL A 307 -14.47 -1.25 -15.19
CA VAL A 307 -13.82 -1.26 -13.88
C VAL A 307 -14.87 -1.47 -12.80
N ASN A 308 -14.64 -2.44 -11.89
CA ASN A 308 -15.58 -2.71 -10.80
C ASN A 308 -15.04 -2.25 -9.43
N MET A 309 -13.73 -2.29 -9.24
CA MET A 309 -13.10 -1.86 -7.99
C MET A 309 -11.90 -0.96 -8.25
N PHE A 310 -11.83 0.16 -7.55
CA PHE A 310 -10.80 1.19 -7.71
C PHE A 310 -10.11 1.51 -6.36
N PRO A 311 -9.09 0.73 -5.94
CA PRO A 311 -8.26 1.07 -4.80
C PRO A 311 -7.28 2.19 -5.15
N ALA A 312 -7.28 3.28 -4.39
CA ALA A 312 -6.35 4.39 -4.62
C ALA A 312 -6.06 5.18 -3.34
N VAL A 313 -5.12 6.10 -3.45
CA VAL A 313 -4.83 7.13 -2.44
C VAL A 313 -5.44 8.47 -2.88
N ASN A 314 -5.65 9.38 -1.93
CA ASN A 314 -6.24 10.70 -2.20
C ASN A 314 -5.58 11.45 -3.37
N THR A 315 -4.23 11.44 -3.43
CA THR A 315 -3.49 12.14 -4.50
C THR A 315 -3.76 11.57 -5.89
N LEU A 316 -4.01 10.26 -6.01
CA LEU A 316 -4.37 9.65 -7.29
C LEU A 316 -5.83 9.98 -7.66
N PHE A 317 -6.76 9.89 -6.71
CA PHE A 317 -8.14 10.33 -6.92
C PHE A 317 -8.18 11.78 -7.39
N ASN A 318 -7.50 12.68 -6.68
CA ASN A 318 -7.43 14.10 -7.03
C ASN A 318 -6.84 14.34 -8.43
N ALA A 319 -5.78 13.63 -8.80
CA ALA A 319 -5.19 13.76 -10.15
C ALA A 319 -6.16 13.29 -11.25
N LEU A 320 -6.94 12.24 -11.00
CA LEU A 320 -7.90 11.70 -11.97
C LEU A 320 -9.12 12.59 -12.14
N VAL A 321 -9.75 13.07 -11.05
CA VAL A 321 -10.94 13.93 -11.14
C VAL A 321 -10.65 15.28 -11.81
N ASN A 322 -9.39 15.71 -11.82
CA ASN A 322 -8.96 16.92 -12.53
C ASN A 322 -8.51 16.66 -13.98
N HIS A 323 -8.53 15.40 -14.45
CA HIS A 323 -8.14 15.07 -15.83
C HIS A 323 -9.37 15.04 -16.75
N PRO A 324 -9.47 15.88 -17.79
CA PRO A 324 -10.70 16.03 -18.59
C PRO A 324 -11.19 14.75 -19.28
N GLU A 325 -10.26 13.88 -19.71
CA GLU A 325 -10.62 12.60 -20.34
C GLU A 325 -11.11 11.56 -19.34
N PHE A 326 -10.82 11.71 -18.04
CA PHE A 326 -11.31 10.81 -16.99
C PHE A 326 -12.84 10.92 -16.85
N ALA A 327 -13.38 12.14 -16.86
CA ALA A 327 -14.82 12.39 -16.78
C ALA A 327 -15.64 11.77 -17.95
N ARG A 328 -14.96 11.34 -19.03
CA ARG A 328 -15.59 10.72 -20.21
C ARG A 328 -15.60 9.19 -20.15
N LEU A 329 -15.05 8.60 -19.10
CA LEU A 329 -15.05 7.15 -18.93
C LEU A 329 -16.45 6.66 -18.52
N ASP A 330 -16.73 5.40 -18.82
CA ASP A 330 -17.91 4.71 -18.33
C ASP A 330 -17.64 4.12 -16.93
N PHE A 331 -18.39 4.57 -15.94
CA PHE A 331 -18.31 4.11 -14.57
C PHE A 331 -19.51 3.25 -14.14
N SER A 332 -20.38 2.83 -15.08
CA SER A 332 -21.58 2.04 -14.77
C SER A 332 -21.29 0.70 -14.09
N GLY A 333 -20.09 0.15 -14.31
CA GLY A 333 -19.60 -1.06 -13.65
C GLY A 333 -18.91 -0.84 -12.30
N LEU A 334 -18.61 0.41 -11.92
CA LEU A 334 -17.85 0.72 -10.71
C LEU A 334 -18.72 0.61 -9.46
N VAL A 335 -18.41 -0.37 -8.62
CA VAL A 335 -19.20 -0.66 -7.40
C VAL A 335 -18.43 -0.37 -6.11
N VAL A 336 -17.10 -0.29 -6.17
CA VAL A 336 -16.26 0.02 -5.01
C VAL A 336 -15.14 0.98 -5.40
N SER A 337 -15.10 2.15 -4.78
CA SER A 337 -13.95 3.04 -4.76
C SER A 337 -13.37 3.02 -3.35
N ASN A 338 -12.17 2.45 -3.17
CA ASN A 338 -11.58 2.26 -1.85
C ASN A 338 -10.39 3.20 -1.64
N GLY A 339 -10.55 4.14 -0.71
CA GLY A 339 -9.52 5.09 -0.29
C GLY A 339 -8.73 4.56 0.91
N GLY A 340 -7.40 4.61 0.87
CA GLY A 340 -6.57 4.16 1.98
C GLY A 340 -5.13 4.67 1.89
N GLY A 341 -4.34 4.39 2.92
CA GLY A 341 -2.93 4.78 3.00
C GLY A 341 -2.69 6.24 3.37
N MET A 342 -3.66 7.11 3.19
CA MET A 342 -3.73 8.49 3.68
C MET A 342 -5.20 8.93 3.73
N ALA A 343 -5.49 9.99 4.49
CA ALA A 343 -6.83 10.55 4.55
C ALA A 343 -7.30 11.00 3.17
N VAL A 344 -8.57 10.72 2.85
CA VAL A 344 -9.24 11.24 1.66
C VAL A 344 -9.79 12.62 1.99
N GLN A 345 -9.57 13.57 1.10
CA GLN A 345 -10.11 14.93 1.25
C GLN A 345 -11.57 14.97 0.79
N GLN A 346 -12.42 15.65 1.56
CA GLN A 346 -13.83 15.75 1.28
C GLN A 346 -14.11 16.28 -0.14
N ALA A 347 -13.45 17.36 -0.53
CA ALA A 347 -13.61 17.93 -1.87
C ALA A 347 -13.24 16.95 -3.00
N THR A 348 -12.23 16.08 -2.78
CA THR A 348 -11.88 15.02 -3.73
C THR A 348 -12.94 13.93 -3.77
N ALA A 349 -13.47 13.54 -2.60
CA ALA A 349 -14.50 12.50 -2.50
C ALA A 349 -15.83 12.95 -3.14
N GLU A 350 -16.25 14.18 -2.90
CA GLU A 350 -17.44 14.77 -3.51
C GLU A 350 -17.31 14.83 -5.04
N ARG A 351 -16.18 15.33 -5.53
CA ARG A 351 -15.94 15.40 -6.98
C ARG A 351 -15.85 14.03 -7.63
N TRP A 352 -15.28 13.05 -6.93
CA TRP A 352 -15.25 11.66 -7.40
C TRP A 352 -16.67 11.08 -7.49
N LEU A 353 -17.50 11.30 -6.46
CA LEU A 353 -18.89 10.85 -6.45
C LEU A 353 -19.71 11.47 -7.59
N GLU A 354 -19.56 12.78 -7.82
CA GLU A 354 -20.22 13.48 -8.95
C GLU A 354 -19.88 12.85 -10.30
N LEU A 355 -18.61 12.49 -10.52
CA LEU A 355 -18.15 11.97 -11.81
C LEU A 355 -18.48 10.50 -12.01
N THR A 356 -18.42 9.69 -10.93
CA THR A 356 -18.46 8.24 -11.04
C THR A 356 -19.76 7.62 -10.54
N GLY A 357 -20.53 8.33 -9.76
CA GLY A 357 -21.71 7.81 -9.03
C GLY A 357 -21.36 6.81 -7.91
N CYS A 358 -20.07 6.57 -7.62
CA CYS A 358 -19.59 5.62 -6.63
C CYS A 358 -18.82 6.35 -5.53
N PRO A 359 -19.28 6.35 -4.26
CA PRO A 359 -18.59 7.04 -3.18
C PRO A 359 -17.23 6.41 -2.88
N ILE A 360 -16.27 7.23 -2.41
CA ILE A 360 -15.02 6.71 -1.89
C ILE A 360 -15.25 6.18 -0.48
N VAL A 361 -15.02 4.90 -0.30
CA VAL A 361 -15.07 4.21 1.00
C VAL A 361 -13.66 4.17 1.58
N GLU A 362 -13.45 4.85 2.70
CA GLU A 362 -12.15 4.84 3.36
C GLU A 362 -11.93 3.56 4.15
N GLY A 363 -10.73 3.03 4.05
CA GLY A 363 -10.20 1.97 4.90
C GLY A 363 -8.88 2.38 5.53
N TYR A 364 -8.61 1.88 6.73
CA TYR A 364 -7.39 2.16 7.45
C TYR A 364 -6.65 0.88 7.79
N GLY A 365 -5.35 1.01 7.80
CA GLY A 365 -4.45 -0.04 8.19
C GLY A 365 -2.99 0.34 7.99
N LEU A 366 -2.11 -0.56 8.40
CA LEU A 366 -0.67 -0.38 8.40
C LEU A 366 0.02 -1.61 7.81
N SER A 367 1.31 -1.50 7.52
CA SER A 367 2.10 -2.70 7.16
C SER A 367 2.04 -3.76 8.26
N GLU A 368 1.99 -3.29 9.49
CA GLU A 368 1.91 -4.08 10.72
C GLU A 368 0.56 -4.79 10.92
N THR A 369 -0.46 -4.46 10.12
CA THR A 369 -1.81 -5.07 10.20
C THR A 369 -2.25 -5.78 8.91
N SER A 370 -1.39 -6.02 7.93
CA SER A 370 -1.51 -6.91 6.74
C SER A 370 -2.49 -6.55 5.60
N PRO A 371 -3.02 -5.38 5.30
CA PRO A 371 -2.95 -4.14 6.05
C PRO A 371 -4.21 -3.81 6.86
N VAL A 372 -5.42 -4.32 6.49
CA VAL A 372 -6.72 -3.74 6.87
C VAL A 372 -7.03 -3.97 8.34
N ALA A 373 -7.29 -2.88 9.07
CA ALA A 373 -7.76 -2.89 10.45
C ALA A 373 -9.21 -2.39 10.56
N THR A 374 -9.56 -1.33 9.81
CA THR A 374 -10.93 -0.83 9.72
C THR A 374 -11.34 -0.56 8.28
N SER A 375 -12.64 -0.53 8.03
CA SER A 375 -13.22 -0.08 6.77
C SER A 375 -14.58 0.56 7.02
N ASN A 376 -14.90 1.61 6.27
CA ASN A 376 -16.25 2.12 6.20
C ASN A 376 -17.19 1.11 5.53
N ARG A 377 -18.48 1.29 5.75
CA ARG A 377 -19.51 0.45 5.14
C ARG A 377 -19.55 0.70 3.63
N LEU A 378 -19.67 -0.36 2.86
CA LEU A 378 -19.72 -0.28 1.39
C LEU A 378 -21.10 0.16 0.86
N ASP A 379 -22.11 0.16 1.71
CA ASP A 379 -23.47 0.61 1.40
C ASP A 379 -23.72 2.09 1.72
N GLN A 380 -22.68 2.83 2.12
CA GLN A 380 -22.79 4.30 2.32
C GLN A 380 -22.94 5.03 0.98
N SER A 381 -23.66 6.14 1.01
CA SER A 381 -23.94 6.98 -0.17
C SER A 381 -23.05 8.21 -0.28
N GLU A 382 -22.31 8.55 0.77
CA GLU A 382 -21.55 9.80 0.88
C GLU A 382 -20.26 9.62 1.68
N PHE A 383 -19.39 10.61 1.64
CA PHE A 383 -18.16 10.66 2.42
C PHE A 383 -18.46 10.88 3.90
N THR A 384 -17.86 10.06 4.77
CA THR A 384 -18.15 10.08 6.22
C THR A 384 -17.10 10.79 7.05
N GLY A 385 -15.88 10.99 6.52
CA GLY A 385 -14.73 11.51 7.27
C GLY A 385 -14.22 10.57 8.37
N THR A 386 -14.68 9.31 8.38
CA THR A 386 -14.20 8.26 9.29
C THR A 386 -13.40 7.20 8.54
N ILE A 387 -12.57 6.45 9.25
CA ILE A 387 -11.88 5.27 8.72
C ILE A 387 -12.71 3.98 8.91
N GLY A 388 -13.94 4.11 9.36
CA GLY A 388 -14.93 3.04 9.47
C GLY A 388 -14.88 2.27 10.77
N LEU A 389 -15.37 1.04 10.70
CA LEU A 389 -15.50 0.09 11.80
C LEU A 389 -14.37 -0.94 11.75
N PRO A 390 -13.96 -1.52 12.90
CA PRO A 390 -13.06 -2.67 12.91
C PRO A 390 -13.56 -3.80 12.00
N VAL A 391 -12.69 -4.36 11.17
CA VAL A 391 -13.07 -5.51 10.33
C VAL A 391 -13.29 -6.77 11.19
N PRO A 392 -13.97 -7.82 10.70
CA PRO A 392 -14.23 -9.05 11.48
C PRO A 392 -13.00 -9.57 12.20
N SER A 393 -13.19 -10.11 13.42
CA SER A 393 -12.11 -10.61 14.29
C SER A 393 -11.08 -9.57 14.74
N THR A 394 -11.39 -8.26 14.62
CA THR A 394 -10.49 -7.17 15.02
C THR A 394 -11.09 -6.38 16.17
N ASP A 395 -10.28 -6.12 17.19
CA ASP A 395 -10.60 -5.22 18.28
C ASP A 395 -9.82 -3.90 18.13
N ILE A 396 -10.47 -2.80 18.39
CA ILE A 396 -9.84 -1.47 18.47
C ILE A 396 -10.24 -0.81 19.79
N VAL A 397 -9.25 -0.21 20.44
CA VAL A 397 -9.43 0.66 21.61
C VAL A 397 -8.69 1.97 21.38
N ILE A 398 -9.18 3.02 22.00
CA ILE A 398 -8.51 4.31 22.04
C ILE A 398 -7.87 4.45 23.42
N ARG A 399 -6.55 4.70 23.49
CA ARG A 399 -5.80 4.76 24.76
C ARG A 399 -5.07 6.08 24.92
N ASP A 400 -5.00 6.55 26.16
CA ASP A 400 -4.17 7.69 26.51
C ASP A 400 -2.66 7.31 26.62
N ASP A 401 -1.84 8.27 27.01
CA ASP A 401 -0.39 8.05 27.17
C ASP A 401 -0.04 7.11 28.34
N ALA A 402 -0.94 6.97 29.32
CA ALA A 402 -0.80 6.01 30.42
C ALA A 402 -1.23 4.60 30.03
N GLY A 403 -1.79 4.40 28.82
CA GLY A 403 -2.30 3.13 28.32
C GLY A 403 -3.71 2.79 28.81
N LEU A 404 -4.44 3.76 29.36
CA LEU A 404 -5.81 3.56 29.83
C LEU A 404 -6.81 3.78 28.68
N ASP A 405 -7.79 2.87 28.62
CA ASP A 405 -8.87 2.95 27.62
C ASP A 405 -9.67 4.24 27.82
N GLN A 406 -9.88 5.00 26.75
CA GLN A 406 -10.60 6.26 26.76
C GLN A 406 -12.10 6.05 26.50
N PRO A 407 -12.96 6.88 27.11
CA PRO A 407 -14.39 6.83 26.83
C PRO A 407 -14.68 7.26 25.37
N SER A 408 -15.84 6.81 24.87
CA SER A 408 -16.32 7.19 23.53
C SER A 408 -16.32 8.71 23.35
N GLY A 409 -15.81 9.16 22.21
CA GLY A 409 -15.68 10.58 21.85
C GLY A 409 -14.39 11.24 22.33
N SER A 410 -13.58 10.59 23.17
CA SER A 410 -12.29 11.12 23.64
C SER A 410 -11.14 10.73 22.72
N PRO A 411 -10.17 11.63 22.47
CA PRO A 411 -9.02 11.33 21.65
C PRO A 411 -7.97 10.49 22.41
N GLY A 412 -7.26 9.64 21.67
CA GLY A 412 -6.14 8.85 22.17
C GLY A 412 -5.50 8.04 21.06
N GLU A 413 -4.49 7.25 21.39
CA GLU A 413 -3.81 6.40 20.43
C GLU A 413 -4.69 5.21 20.02
N ILE A 414 -4.83 4.99 18.71
CA ILE A 414 -5.54 3.84 18.15
C ILE A 414 -4.71 2.59 18.42
N CYS A 415 -5.21 1.68 19.24
CA CYS A 415 -4.60 0.39 19.54
C CYS A 415 -5.41 -0.74 18.91
N ILE A 416 -4.73 -1.68 18.24
CA ILE A 416 -5.34 -2.68 17.36
C ILE A 416 -4.96 -4.08 17.82
N ARG A 417 -5.94 -4.97 17.95
CA ARG A 417 -5.71 -6.38 18.22
C ARG A 417 -6.51 -7.22 17.23
N GLY A 418 -5.86 -8.17 16.57
CA GLY A 418 -6.50 -9.06 15.61
C GLY A 418 -5.52 -10.06 14.99
N PRO A 419 -6.04 -11.07 14.30
CA PRO A 419 -5.21 -12.13 13.71
C PRO A 419 -4.30 -11.64 12.59
N GLN A 420 -4.59 -10.49 12.01
CA GLN A 420 -3.83 -9.84 10.93
C GLN A 420 -2.62 -9.04 11.45
N VAL A 421 -2.49 -8.83 12.77
CA VAL A 421 -1.37 -8.07 13.36
C VAL A 421 -0.08 -8.86 13.23
N MET A 422 1.00 -8.18 12.85
CA MET A 422 2.35 -8.73 12.66
C MET A 422 2.86 -9.50 13.87
N ALA A 423 3.82 -10.39 13.65
CA ALA A 423 4.54 -11.07 14.74
C ALA A 423 5.53 -10.14 15.48
N GLY A 424 5.92 -9.02 14.87
CA GLY A 424 6.86 -8.04 15.39
C GLY A 424 7.77 -7.49 14.30
N TYR A 425 8.73 -6.66 14.67
CA TYR A 425 9.74 -6.14 13.74
C TYR A 425 10.94 -7.09 13.63
N TRP A 426 11.34 -7.37 12.39
CA TRP A 426 12.46 -8.27 12.07
C TRP A 426 13.73 -7.88 12.78
N LYS A 427 14.29 -8.80 13.59
CA LYS A 427 15.50 -8.61 14.39
C LYS A 427 15.49 -7.36 15.30
N ARG A 428 14.30 -6.89 15.71
CA ARG A 428 14.11 -5.71 16.56
C ARG A 428 13.12 -6.00 17.70
N PRO A 429 13.47 -6.88 18.65
CA PRO A 429 12.57 -7.20 19.77
C PRO A 429 12.30 -5.98 20.66
N ASP A 430 13.28 -5.11 20.83
CA ASP A 430 13.17 -3.85 21.56
C ASP A 430 12.15 -2.88 20.93
N GLU A 431 12.16 -2.75 19.61
CA GLU A 431 11.19 -1.93 18.88
C GLU A 431 9.78 -2.59 18.87
N THR A 432 9.73 -3.92 18.86
CA THR A 432 8.47 -4.65 18.98
C THR A 432 7.83 -4.42 20.36
N ALA A 433 8.62 -4.50 21.43
CA ALA A 433 8.14 -4.28 22.80
C ALA A 433 7.60 -2.84 23.02
N LYS A 434 8.08 -1.85 22.29
CA LYS A 434 7.56 -0.47 22.37
C LYS A 434 6.16 -0.31 21.79
N VAL A 435 5.77 -1.17 20.84
CA VAL A 435 4.51 -1.05 20.11
C VAL A 435 3.50 -2.15 20.43
N MET A 436 3.90 -3.20 21.13
CA MET A 436 2.98 -4.25 21.60
C MET A 436 2.71 -4.07 23.08
N THR A 437 1.43 -4.01 23.46
CA THR A 437 1.02 -3.95 24.86
C THR A 437 0.95 -5.34 25.48
N GLU A 438 0.98 -5.43 26.81
CA GLU A 438 0.92 -6.72 27.54
C GLU A 438 -0.39 -7.49 27.27
N ASP A 439 -1.50 -6.78 27.02
CA ASP A 439 -2.80 -7.36 26.66
C ASP A 439 -2.98 -7.63 25.16
N GLY A 440 -1.89 -7.55 24.39
CA GLY A 440 -1.80 -7.98 23.00
C GLY A 440 -2.29 -6.96 21.96
N PHE A 441 -2.43 -5.69 22.30
CA PHE A 441 -2.72 -4.65 21.32
C PHE A 441 -1.45 -4.09 20.70
N PHE A 442 -1.52 -3.81 19.40
CA PHE A 442 -0.52 -3.07 18.65
C PHE A 442 -0.84 -1.57 18.72
N ARG A 443 0.10 -0.76 19.16
CA ARG A 443 0.04 0.71 19.21
C ARG A 443 0.37 1.26 17.84
N SER A 444 -0.60 1.89 17.18
CA SER A 444 -0.44 2.35 15.79
C SER A 444 0.43 3.59 15.62
N GLY A 445 0.56 4.40 16.68
CA GLY A 445 1.15 5.74 16.61
C GLY A 445 0.24 6.78 15.95
N ASP A 446 -1.01 6.42 15.63
CA ASP A 446 -2.03 7.32 15.09
C ASP A 446 -3.01 7.69 16.21
N ILE A 447 -3.34 8.96 16.33
CA ILE A 447 -4.34 9.46 17.29
C ILE A 447 -5.71 9.45 16.61
N GLY A 448 -6.69 8.90 17.30
CA GLY A 448 -8.06 8.82 16.81
C GLY A 448 -9.09 9.00 17.89
N VAL A 449 -10.34 9.03 17.45
CA VAL A 449 -11.54 9.07 18.29
C VAL A 449 -12.48 7.99 17.81
N MET A 450 -13.07 7.23 18.73
CA MET A 450 -14.11 6.26 18.44
C MET A 450 -15.46 6.80 18.96
N ASP A 451 -16.49 6.84 18.11
CA ASP A 451 -17.83 7.23 18.54
C ASP A 451 -18.56 6.09 19.28
N ALA A 452 -19.76 6.37 19.82
CA ALA A 452 -20.57 5.40 20.55
C ALA A 452 -21.01 4.19 19.71
N ARG A 453 -21.01 4.33 18.38
CA ARG A 453 -21.33 3.26 17.42
C ARG A 453 -20.11 2.43 17.01
N GLY A 454 -18.91 2.85 17.42
CA GLY A 454 -17.65 2.20 17.08
C GLY A 454 -16.99 2.69 15.79
N PHE A 455 -17.50 3.75 15.14
CA PHE A 455 -16.79 4.37 14.02
C PHE A 455 -15.56 5.12 14.51
N VAL A 456 -14.44 4.87 13.86
CA VAL A 456 -13.16 5.48 14.19
C VAL A 456 -12.86 6.62 13.21
N ARG A 457 -12.39 7.73 13.73
CA ARG A 457 -11.88 8.87 12.96
C ARG A 457 -10.44 9.14 13.37
N ILE A 458 -9.53 9.24 12.41
CA ILE A 458 -8.16 9.70 12.66
C ILE A 458 -8.19 11.20 12.92
N VAL A 459 -7.49 11.60 13.96
CA VAL A 459 -7.26 13.02 14.29
C VAL A 459 -5.92 13.44 13.67
N ASP A 460 -4.83 12.73 13.99
CA ASP A 460 -3.51 12.93 13.38
C ASP A 460 -2.52 11.82 13.77
N ARG A 461 -1.26 11.98 13.39
CA ARG A 461 -0.16 11.19 13.91
C ARG A 461 0.38 11.77 15.20
N LYS A 462 0.57 10.93 16.21
CA LYS A 462 1.08 11.33 17.54
C LYS A 462 2.34 12.20 17.45
N LYS A 463 3.25 11.87 16.54
CA LYS A 463 4.53 12.57 16.33
C LYS A 463 4.46 13.83 15.45
N ASP A 464 3.37 14.00 14.68
CA ASP A 464 3.18 15.16 13.81
C ASP A 464 2.33 16.25 14.51
N MET A 465 1.76 15.94 15.67
CA MET A 465 1.04 16.86 16.53
C MET A 465 1.93 18.04 16.91
N ILE A 466 1.37 19.24 16.81
CA ILE A 466 2.04 20.51 17.08
C ILE A 466 1.62 21.00 18.47
N LEU A 467 2.56 21.31 19.33
CA LEU A 467 2.26 21.76 20.68
C LEU A 467 2.33 23.30 20.76
N VAL A 468 1.19 23.98 20.54
CA VAL A 468 1.11 25.45 20.56
C VAL A 468 0.64 25.93 21.92
N SER A 469 1.49 26.55 22.72
CA SER A 469 1.16 27.08 24.06
C SER A 469 0.49 26.04 24.98
N GLY A 470 0.89 24.76 24.87
CA GLY A 470 0.31 23.65 25.63
C GLY A 470 -0.96 23.04 25.02
N PHE A 471 -1.46 23.58 23.90
CA PHE A 471 -2.59 23.01 23.18
C PHE A 471 -2.12 22.08 22.06
N ASN A 472 -2.73 20.90 21.99
CA ASN A 472 -2.52 19.98 20.88
C ASN A 472 -3.20 20.50 19.61
N VAL A 473 -2.41 20.80 18.59
CA VAL A 473 -2.85 21.21 17.27
C VAL A 473 -2.51 20.11 16.28
N TYR A 474 -3.50 19.70 15.52
CA TYR A 474 -3.38 18.59 14.60
C TYR A 474 -3.26 19.09 13.15
N PRO A 475 -2.10 18.88 12.49
CA PRO A 475 -1.89 19.26 11.09
C PRO A 475 -3.02 18.84 10.15
N THR A 476 -3.53 17.62 10.30
CA THR A 476 -4.58 17.08 9.45
C THR A 476 -5.87 17.89 9.54
N GLU A 477 -6.24 18.42 10.72
CA GLU A 477 -7.41 19.28 10.89
C GLU A 477 -7.25 20.60 10.10
N ILE A 478 -6.06 21.18 10.16
CA ILE A 478 -5.76 22.41 9.42
C ILE A 478 -5.79 22.14 7.90
N GLU A 479 -5.15 21.07 7.46
CA GLU A 479 -5.09 20.68 6.06
C GLU A 479 -6.47 20.41 5.48
N GLN A 480 -7.36 19.73 6.22
CA GLN A 480 -8.74 19.46 5.79
C GLN A 480 -9.51 20.75 5.51
N VAL A 481 -9.45 21.71 6.42
CA VAL A 481 -10.16 22.99 6.27
C VAL A 481 -9.55 23.83 5.15
N VAL A 482 -8.22 23.95 5.09
CA VAL A 482 -7.56 24.77 4.05
C VAL A 482 -7.77 24.19 2.65
N ASN A 483 -7.80 22.88 2.50
CA ASN A 483 -8.09 22.23 1.21
C ASN A 483 -9.52 22.44 0.70
N MET A 484 -10.45 22.93 1.54
CA MET A 484 -11.80 23.35 1.11
C MET A 484 -11.78 24.72 0.41
N HIS A 485 -10.71 25.50 0.54
CA HIS A 485 -10.58 26.77 -0.15
C HIS A 485 -10.44 26.55 -1.67
N PRO A 486 -11.27 27.21 -2.53
CA PRO A 486 -11.32 26.91 -3.96
C PRO A 486 -10.00 27.17 -4.72
N GLY A 487 -9.20 28.11 -4.23
CA GLY A 487 -7.88 28.45 -4.80
C GLY A 487 -6.75 27.50 -4.41
N VAL A 488 -6.98 26.55 -3.50
CA VAL A 488 -5.98 25.59 -3.03
C VAL A 488 -6.08 24.27 -3.80
N LEU A 489 -4.96 23.76 -4.30
CA LEU A 489 -4.86 22.45 -4.91
C LEU A 489 -4.56 21.37 -3.87
N GLU A 490 -3.59 21.62 -3.01
CA GLU A 490 -3.21 20.78 -1.87
C GLU A 490 -2.42 21.62 -0.85
N CYS A 491 -2.41 21.20 0.41
CA CYS A 491 -1.60 21.83 1.44
C CYS A 491 -1.04 20.82 2.44
N ALA A 492 -0.04 21.27 3.21
CA ALA A 492 0.53 20.53 4.33
C ALA A 492 0.88 21.48 5.47
N ALA A 493 0.61 21.07 6.71
CA ALA A 493 0.96 21.81 7.91
C ALA A 493 2.04 21.07 8.71
N ILE A 494 2.97 21.84 9.28
CA ILE A 494 3.98 21.33 10.21
C ILE A 494 4.11 22.25 11.43
N GLY A 495 4.62 21.71 12.55
CA GLY A 495 5.13 22.50 13.66
C GLY A 495 6.54 23.00 13.36
N VAL A 496 6.77 24.26 13.69
CA VAL A 496 8.09 24.87 13.69
C VAL A 496 8.34 25.52 15.06
N PRO A 497 9.60 25.54 15.55
CA PRO A 497 9.93 26.18 16.82
C PRO A 497 9.46 27.64 16.86
N ASP A 498 8.94 28.07 18.01
CA ASP A 498 8.48 29.44 18.27
C ASP A 498 8.76 29.84 19.71
N ASP A 499 9.48 30.93 19.90
CA ASP A 499 9.94 31.40 21.23
C ASP A 499 8.78 31.75 22.19
N ARG A 500 7.57 32.02 21.69
CA ARG A 500 6.43 32.45 22.50
C ARG A 500 5.47 31.32 22.83
N SER A 501 5.32 30.36 21.91
CA SER A 501 4.32 29.29 22.00
C SER A 501 4.92 27.88 22.09
N GLY A 502 6.25 27.75 22.12
CA GLY A 502 6.97 26.48 21.99
C GLY A 502 7.04 26.05 20.53
N GLU A 503 5.90 25.78 19.91
CA GLU A 503 5.76 25.58 18.47
C GLU A 503 4.71 26.51 17.88
N ALA A 504 4.80 26.73 16.57
CA ALA A 504 3.81 27.43 15.77
C ALA A 504 3.49 26.63 14.50
N VAL A 505 2.30 26.82 13.97
CA VAL A 505 1.89 26.20 12.72
C VAL A 505 2.52 26.93 11.54
N LYS A 506 3.23 26.18 10.68
CA LYS A 506 3.66 26.61 9.34
C LYS A 506 2.85 25.83 8.30
N LEU A 507 2.26 26.54 7.34
CA LEU A 507 1.43 25.98 6.29
C LEU A 507 2.12 26.11 4.93
N PHE A 508 2.22 25.00 4.20
CA PHE A 508 2.66 24.95 2.80
C PHE A 508 1.45 24.78 1.92
N VAL A 509 1.34 25.59 0.85
CA VAL A 509 0.18 25.61 -0.05
C VAL A 509 0.63 25.48 -1.50
N VAL A 510 0.03 24.53 -2.22
CA VAL A 510 0.10 24.47 -3.69
C VAL A 510 -1.15 25.13 -4.23
N ARG A 511 -0.96 26.13 -5.08
CA ARG A 511 -2.05 26.91 -5.66
C ARG A 511 -2.74 26.14 -6.77
N ARG A 512 -4.06 26.19 -6.79
CA ARG A 512 -4.88 25.88 -7.97
C ARG A 512 -5.07 27.12 -8.82
N ASP A 513 -5.25 28.25 -8.15
CA ASP A 513 -5.36 29.58 -8.75
C ASP A 513 -4.07 30.37 -8.48
N SER A 514 -3.36 30.77 -9.53
CA SER A 514 -2.11 31.51 -9.43
C SER A 514 -2.25 32.89 -8.78
N THR A 515 -3.45 33.44 -8.72
CA THR A 515 -3.75 34.74 -8.09
C THR A 515 -3.93 34.66 -6.58
N LEU A 516 -4.09 33.44 -6.01
CA LEU A 516 -4.26 33.23 -4.58
C LEU A 516 -3.08 33.81 -3.79
N ALA A 517 -3.36 34.74 -2.88
CA ALA A 517 -2.36 35.41 -2.04
C ALA A 517 -2.35 34.83 -0.60
N GLU A 518 -1.26 35.06 0.12
CA GLU A 518 -1.11 34.66 1.53
C GLU A 518 -2.22 35.31 2.40
N GLN A 519 -2.58 36.53 2.08
CA GLN A 519 -3.63 37.25 2.79
C GLN A 519 -5.00 36.57 2.71
N ASP A 520 -5.32 35.97 1.56
CA ASP A 520 -6.58 35.24 1.35
C ASP A 520 -6.65 33.99 2.22
N ILE A 521 -5.57 33.20 2.23
CA ILE A 521 -5.47 32.03 3.11
C ILE A 521 -5.47 32.44 4.59
N SER A 522 -4.78 33.51 4.95
CA SER A 522 -4.76 34.03 6.31
C SER A 522 -6.14 34.51 6.78
N ALA A 523 -6.91 35.16 5.89
CA ALA A 523 -8.28 35.57 6.14
C ALA A 523 -9.17 34.33 6.35
N TYR A 524 -9.10 33.38 5.46
CA TYR A 524 -9.84 32.11 5.52
C TYR A 524 -9.54 31.35 6.82
N CYS A 525 -8.27 31.27 7.22
CA CYS A 525 -7.86 30.65 8.48
C CYS A 525 -8.37 31.40 9.71
N ARG A 526 -8.47 32.74 9.65
CA ARG A 526 -9.04 33.53 10.76
C ARG A 526 -10.52 33.26 10.98
N GLU A 527 -11.26 33.02 9.93
CA GLU A 527 -12.69 32.71 10.00
C GLU A 527 -12.96 31.29 10.50
N ASN A 528 -12.08 30.35 10.19
CA ASN A 528 -12.32 28.93 10.42
C ASN A 528 -11.58 28.34 11.64
N PHE A 529 -10.58 29.06 12.20
CA PHE A 529 -9.76 28.51 13.30
C PHE A 529 -9.68 29.43 14.51
N THR A 530 -9.62 28.82 15.69
CA THR A 530 -9.19 29.48 16.92
C THR A 530 -7.75 29.96 16.81
N ALA A 531 -7.39 30.98 17.59
CA ALA A 531 -6.10 31.69 17.43
C ALA A 531 -4.87 30.77 17.44
N TYR A 532 -4.84 29.77 18.32
CA TYR A 532 -3.68 28.86 18.47
C TYR A 532 -3.54 27.85 17.31
N LYS A 533 -4.58 27.62 16.51
CA LYS A 533 -4.56 26.76 15.33
C LYS A 533 -4.17 27.50 14.04
N ARG A 534 -4.19 28.84 14.06
CA ARG A 534 -3.91 29.64 12.86
C ARG A 534 -2.46 29.53 12.44
N PRO A 535 -2.18 29.29 11.16
CA PRO A 535 -0.81 29.32 10.65
C PRO A 535 -0.15 30.67 10.94
N ARG A 536 1.06 30.64 11.50
CA ARG A 536 1.88 31.83 11.71
C ARG A 536 2.64 32.24 10.47
N SER A 537 2.95 31.26 9.62
CA SER A 537 3.59 31.47 8.32
C SER A 537 2.96 30.59 7.25
N ILE A 538 2.86 31.13 6.04
CA ILE A 538 2.33 30.44 4.86
C ILE A 538 3.40 30.51 3.77
N GLU A 539 3.74 29.37 3.19
CA GLU A 539 4.71 29.25 2.12
C GLU A 539 4.06 28.61 0.90
N PHE A 540 4.11 29.28 -0.25
CA PHE A 540 3.62 28.71 -1.50
C PHE A 540 4.70 27.86 -2.16
N ARG A 541 4.27 26.72 -2.70
CA ARG A 541 5.13 25.79 -3.44
C ARG A 541 4.46 25.35 -4.74
N ASP A 542 5.27 24.94 -5.72
CA ASP A 542 4.78 24.37 -6.97
C ASP A 542 4.28 22.94 -6.76
N GLU A 543 4.93 22.19 -5.85
CA GLU A 543 4.55 20.85 -5.44
C GLU A 543 4.97 20.55 -3.99
N LEU A 544 4.30 19.59 -3.34
CA LEU A 544 4.69 19.08 -2.05
C LEU A 544 5.51 17.79 -2.21
N PRO A 545 6.50 17.54 -1.33
CA PRO A 545 7.26 16.30 -1.34
C PRO A 545 6.34 15.12 -1.01
N LYS A 546 6.39 14.09 -1.86
CA LYS A 546 5.52 12.91 -1.74
C LYS A 546 6.32 11.63 -1.75
N SER A 547 5.88 10.67 -0.98
CA SER A 547 6.36 9.30 -1.07
C SER A 547 5.96 8.68 -2.42
N ASN A 548 6.53 7.51 -2.73
CA ASN A 548 6.21 6.78 -3.97
C ASN A 548 4.76 6.24 -4.00
N VAL A 549 4.09 6.21 -2.86
CA VAL A 549 2.66 5.89 -2.74
C VAL A 549 1.79 7.15 -2.70
N GLY A 550 2.34 8.33 -2.99
CA GLY A 550 1.62 9.59 -3.08
C GLY A 550 1.36 10.29 -1.73
N LYS A 551 1.89 9.78 -0.61
CA LYS A 551 1.73 10.39 0.72
C LYS A 551 2.68 11.57 0.88
N ILE A 552 2.16 12.72 1.37
CA ILE A 552 2.97 13.91 1.67
C ILE A 552 4.00 13.58 2.76
N LEU A 553 5.24 13.97 2.53
CA LEU A 553 6.39 13.72 3.42
C LEU A 553 6.66 14.98 4.26
N ARG A 554 5.91 15.18 5.34
CA ARG A 554 6.06 16.36 6.22
C ARG A 554 7.49 16.53 6.76
N ARG A 555 8.25 15.43 6.94
CA ARG A 555 9.66 15.49 7.36
C ARG A 555 10.56 16.24 6.37
N GLU A 556 10.23 16.23 5.07
CA GLU A 556 10.99 16.92 4.03
C GLU A 556 10.58 18.40 3.88
N LEU A 557 9.51 18.81 4.57
CA LEU A 557 9.07 20.19 4.69
C LEU A 557 9.73 20.89 5.90
N ARG A 558 10.29 20.12 6.85
CA ARG A 558 11.08 20.67 7.98
C ARG A 558 12.48 20.96 7.49
N SER A 559 12.94 22.21 7.65
CA SER A 559 14.34 22.58 7.32
C SER A 559 15.31 21.91 8.30
N PRO A 560 16.58 21.65 7.90
CA PRO A 560 17.60 21.15 8.84
C PRO A 560 17.99 22.21 9.89
N GLY A 561 17.07 22.69 10.68
CA GLY A 561 17.22 23.74 11.67
C GLY A 561 15.90 24.18 12.29
N ASP A 562 14.80 23.66 11.80
CA ASP A 562 13.45 23.83 12.37
C ASP A 562 13.13 22.75 13.42
#